data_20c25fc278847926f1d6ea6218874a21
#
_entry.id   20c25fc278847926f1d6ea6218874a21
#
_cell.length_a   1.000
_cell.length_b   1.000
_cell.length_c   1.000
_cell.angle_alpha   90.00
_cell.angle_beta   90.00
_cell.angle_gamma   90.00
#
_symmetry.space_group_name_H-M   'P 1'
#
loop_
_entity.id
_entity.type
_entity.pdbx_description
1 polymer ?
#
loop_
_entity_poly.entity_id
_entity_poly.type
_entity_poly.pdbx_seq_one_letter_code
_entity_poly.pdbx_strand_id
1 'polypeptide(L)'
;MSNDQSPIILAFSGGLDTSFCVPWLKENYGRDVITACVDTGGIDADAAVALEERAQALGAIEHILIDAKEEFFDTVIRHLIAGNVLRGNTYPLCVGAERGLQAEKLALLAKDRGATTVAHGCTAAGNDQVRFEVALRTLNPGLDVLAPVRDNSWVRDEQLAYLQKHNMPLPAQGSAYS
;
A
#
# COMPACT_ATOMS: atom_id res chain seq x y z
N MET A 1 19.52 6.98 16.31
CA MET A 1 18.34 7.23 15.48
C MET A 1 18.79 8.14 14.35
N SER A 2 18.75 7.71 13.12
CA SER A 2 19.11 8.55 11.97
C SER A 2 18.14 9.73 11.92
N ASN A 3 18.68 10.94 11.74
CA ASN A 3 17.89 12.17 11.63
C ASN A 3 17.31 12.28 10.20
N ASP A 4 16.74 11.18 9.70
CA ASP A 4 16.16 11.11 8.36
C ASP A 4 14.82 11.84 8.35
N GLN A 5 14.75 12.91 7.58
CA GLN A 5 13.58 13.76 7.39
C GLN A 5 12.90 13.50 6.03
N SER A 6 13.39 12.52 5.25
CA SER A 6 12.75 12.18 3.98
C SER A 6 11.34 11.63 4.22
N PRO A 7 10.40 11.83 3.30
CA PRO A 7 9.05 11.32 3.47
C PRO A 7 9.01 9.79 3.50
N ILE A 8 7.98 9.22 4.11
CA ILE A 8 7.67 7.79 4.04
C ILE A 8 6.63 7.58 2.92
N ILE A 9 6.92 6.72 1.97
CA ILE A 9 5.93 6.32 0.96
C ILE A 9 5.09 5.18 1.52
N LEU A 10 3.78 5.38 1.63
CA LEU A 10 2.85 4.36 2.13
C LEU A 10 2.01 3.79 0.99
N ALA A 11 2.10 2.47 0.77
CA ALA A 11 1.12 1.75 -0.06
C ALA A 11 -0.27 1.89 0.55
N PHE A 12 -1.18 2.56 -0.17
CA PHE A 12 -2.46 2.99 0.39
C PHE A 12 -3.64 2.46 -0.42
N SER A 13 -4.50 1.69 0.22
CA SER A 13 -5.73 1.15 -0.38
C SER A 13 -7.01 1.82 0.14
N GLY A 14 -6.90 2.74 1.11
CA GLY A 14 -8.06 3.33 1.79
C GLY A 14 -8.77 2.42 2.78
N GLY A 15 -8.33 1.16 2.94
CA GLY A 15 -8.82 0.24 3.96
C GLY A 15 -8.35 0.62 5.37
N LEU A 16 -8.81 -0.13 6.38
CA LEU A 16 -8.51 0.17 7.79
C LEU A 16 -7.01 0.17 8.07
N ASP A 17 -6.31 -0.90 7.69
CA ASP A 17 -4.89 -1.07 7.99
C ASP A 17 -4.04 0.09 7.44
N THR A 18 -4.27 0.46 6.17
CA THR A 18 -3.53 1.55 5.54
C THR A 18 -3.96 2.93 6.04
N SER A 19 -5.25 3.10 6.41
CA SER A 19 -5.75 4.33 7.04
C SER A 19 -5.13 4.55 8.42
N PHE A 20 -5.02 3.49 9.21
CA PHE A 20 -4.33 3.49 10.50
C PHE A 20 -2.84 3.85 10.36
N CYS A 21 -2.17 3.31 9.34
CA CYS A 21 -0.74 3.54 9.14
C CYS A 21 -0.39 5.01 8.95
N VAL A 22 -1.24 5.85 8.34
CA VAL A 22 -0.90 7.26 8.06
C VAL A 22 -0.59 8.04 9.35
N PRO A 23 -1.52 8.21 10.30
CA PRO A 23 -1.25 8.95 11.52
C PRO A 23 -0.24 8.24 12.42
N TRP A 24 -0.23 6.90 12.44
CA TRP A 24 0.70 6.12 13.24
C TRP A 24 2.16 6.34 12.81
N LEU A 25 2.44 6.33 11.51
CA LEU A 25 3.78 6.59 10.97
C LEU A 25 4.25 8.00 11.29
N LYS A 26 3.37 8.99 11.17
CA LYS A 26 3.69 10.39 11.53
C LYS A 26 4.06 10.52 13.00
N GLU A 27 3.28 9.91 13.89
CA GLU A 27 3.50 9.99 15.34
C GLU A 27 4.79 9.29 15.76
N ASN A 28 5.07 8.10 15.22
CA ASN A 28 6.19 7.28 15.68
C ASN A 28 7.53 7.61 15.02
N TYR A 29 7.52 8.16 13.80
CA TYR A 29 8.75 8.50 13.07
C TYR A 29 8.99 10.01 12.97
N GLY A 30 7.97 10.85 13.22
CA GLY A 30 8.07 12.30 13.07
C GLY A 30 8.35 12.74 11.63
N ARG A 31 7.96 11.91 10.65
CA ARG A 31 8.22 12.12 9.22
C ARG A 31 6.92 12.32 8.47
N ASP A 32 6.98 13.06 7.38
CA ASP A 32 5.85 13.22 6.48
C ASP A 32 5.51 11.90 5.77
N VAL A 33 4.21 11.70 5.51
CA VAL A 33 3.71 10.52 4.81
C VAL A 33 3.11 10.94 3.47
N ILE A 34 3.63 10.35 2.40
CA ILE A 34 3.05 10.39 1.04
C ILE A 34 2.36 9.05 0.82
N THR A 35 1.07 9.08 0.56
CA THR A 35 0.31 7.87 0.24
C THR A 35 0.31 7.62 -1.26
N ALA A 36 0.43 6.36 -1.67
CA ALA A 36 0.37 5.98 -3.08
C ALA A 36 -0.53 4.77 -3.28
N CYS A 37 -1.46 4.89 -4.22
CA CYS A 37 -2.28 3.78 -4.69
C CYS A 37 -1.89 3.45 -6.13
N VAL A 38 -1.60 2.17 -6.41
CA VAL A 38 -1.27 1.71 -7.76
C VAL A 38 -2.52 1.05 -8.34
N ASP A 39 -3.12 1.71 -9.33
CA ASP A 39 -4.31 1.21 -10.02
C ASP A 39 -3.92 0.21 -11.10
N THR A 40 -4.17 -1.06 -10.82
CA THR A 40 -4.03 -2.18 -11.76
C THR A 40 -5.34 -2.55 -12.46
N GLY A 41 -6.41 -1.78 -12.21
CA GLY A 41 -7.78 -1.97 -12.69
C GLY A 41 -8.75 -2.14 -11.52
N GLY A 42 -9.80 -1.36 -11.50
CA GLY A 42 -10.84 -1.43 -10.47
C GLY A 42 -11.03 -0.15 -9.67
N ILE A 43 -10.25 0.91 -9.95
CA ILE A 43 -10.44 2.23 -9.36
C ILE A 43 -11.10 3.13 -10.41
N ASP A 44 -12.35 3.51 -10.18
CA ASP A 44 -13.04 4.51 -10.98
C ASP A 44 -12.74 5.94 -10.49
N ALA A 45 -13.28 6.94 -11.18
CA ALA A 45 -13.02 8.35 -10.87
C ALA A 45 -13.51 8.74 -9.46
N ASP A 46 -14.65 8.21 -9.04
CA ASP A 46 -15.24 8.53 -7.72
C ASP A 46 -14.42 7.88 -6.60
N ALA A 47 -13.97 6.64 -6.80
CA ALA A 47 -13.07 5.95 -5.87
C ALA A 47 -11.71 6.64 -5.76
N ALA A 48 -11.18 7.16 -6.87
CA ALA A 48 -9.92 7.91 -6.87
C ALA A 48 -10.01 9.18 -6.02
N VAL A 49 -11.09 9.96 -6.19
CA VAL A 49 -11.37 11.17 -5.38
C VAL A 49 -11.52 10.79 -3.91
N ALA A 50 -12.29 9.76 -3.60
CA ALA A 50 -12.50 9.32 -2.23
C ALA A 50 -11.20 8.84 -1.54
N LEU A 51 -10.28 8.22 -2.29
CA LEU A 51 -8.97 7.82 -1.77
C LEU A 51 -8.11 9.04 -1.43
N GLU A 52 -8.08 10.04 -2.31
CA GLU A 52 -7.32 11.27 -2.07
C GLU A 52 -7.88 12.05 -0.87
N GLU A 53 -9.18 12.30 -0.82
CA GLU A 53 -9.83 12.97 0.31
C GLU A 53 -9.56 12.26 1.64
N ARG A 54 -9.65 10.93 1.63
CA ARG A 54 -9.34 10.13 2.82
C ARG A 54 -7.88 10.26 3.24
N ALA A 55 -6.93 10.14 2.31
CA ALA A 55 -5.51 10.26 2.61
C ALA A 55 -5.18 11.62 3.24
N GLN A 56 -5.73 12.70 2.68
CA GLN A 56 -5.57 14.05 3.20
C GLN A 56 -6.19 14.21 4.60
N ALA A 57 -7.40 13.69 4.81
CA ALA A 57 -8.09 13.73 6.09
C ALA A 57 -7.36 12.93 7.20
N LEU A 58 -6.57 11.93 6.83
CA LEU A 58 -5.70 11.17 7.74
C LEU A 58 -4.35 11.85 8.01
N GLY A 59 -4.06 12.94 7.30
CA GLY A 59 -2.86 13.75 7.49
C GLY A 59 -1.70 13.40 6.56
N ALA A 60 -1.93 12.67 5.47
CA ALA A 60 -0.93 12.55 4.40
C ALA A 60 -0.66 13.93 3.77
N ILE A 61 0.59 14.22 3.42
CA ILE A 61 0.94 15.49 2.78
C ILE A 61 0.63 15.48 1.28
N GLU A 62 0.56 14.29 0.68
CA GLU A 62 0.25 14.07 -0.73
C GLU A 62 -0.38 12.69 -0.90
N HIS A 63 -1.30 12.56 -1.85
CA HIS A 63 -1.79 11.27 -2.35
C HIS A 63 -1.49 11.14 -3.84
N ILE A 64 -0.97 10.00 -4.25
CA ILE A 64 -0.60 9.74 -5.64
C ILE A 64 -1.33 8.49 -6.11
N LEU A 65 -2.17 8.66 -7.14
CA LEU A 65 -2.74 7.53 -7.87
C LEU A 65 -1.87 7.24 -9.09
N ILE A 66 -1.29 6.05 -9.14
CA ILE A 66 -0.42 5.60 -10.23
C ILE A 66 -1.22 4.69 -11.14
N ASP A 67 -1.53 5.14 -12.35
CA ASP A 67 -2.17 4.30 -13.36
C ASP A 67 -1.15 3.28 -13.90
N ALA A 68 -1.40 2.01 -13.64
CA ALA A 68 -0.59 0.89 -14.09
C ALA A 68 -1.41 -0.15 -14.87
N LYS A 69 -2.62 0.19 -15.32
CA LYS A 69 -3.56 -0.75 -15.95
C LYS A 69 -3.00 -1.37 -17.23
N GLU A 70 -2.53 -0.54 -18.15
CA GLU A 70 -1.98 -1.00 -19.43
C GLU A 70 -0.71 -1.84 -19.21
N GLU A 71 0.19 -1.37 -18.35
CA GLU A 71 1.41 -2.09 -18.03
C GLU A 71 1.12 -3.44 -17.36
N PHE A 72 0.17 -3.48 -16.43
CA PHE A 72 -0.23 -4.73 -15.79
C PHE A 72 -0.84 -5.71 -16.79
N PHE A 73 -1.66 -5.23 -17.71
CA PHE A 73 -2.20 -6.07 -18.77
C PHE A 73 -1.07 -6.63 -19.65
N ASP A 74 -0.17 -5.78 -20.12
CA ASP A 74 0.88 -6.16 -21.07
C ASP A 74 1.97 -7.04 -20.46
N THR A 75 2.34 -6.80 -19.21
CA THR A 75 3.43 -7.53 -18.57
C THR A 75 2.97 -8.81 -17.84
N VAL A 76 1.70 -8.88 -17.44
CA VAL A 76 1.19 -9.98 -16.62
C VAL A 76 -0.05 -10.63 -17.22
N ILE A 77 -1.14 -9.88 -17.37
CA ILE A 77 -2.46 -10.48 -17.62
C ILE A 77 -2.52 -11.23 -18.95
N ARG A 78 -2.04 -10.61 -20.03
CA ARG A 78 -2.05 -11.25 -21.35
C ARG A 78 -1.29 -12.57 -21.37
N HIS A 79 -0.21 -12.71 -20.61
CA HIS A 79 0.58 -13.94 -20.54
C HIS A 79 -0.13 -15.02 -19.74
N LEU A 80 -0.81 -14.65 -18.65
CA LEU A 80 -1.63 -15.58 -17.87
C LEU A 80 -2.83 -16.11 -18.68
N ILE A 81 -3.45 -15.24 -19.48
CA ILE A 81 -4.54 -15.64 -20.40
C ILE A 81 -4.01 -16.57 -21.48
N ALA A 82 -2.94 -16.18 -22.19
CA ALA A 82 -2.36 -16.96 -23.27
C ALA A 82 -1.89 -18.36 -22.81
N GLY A 83 -1.32 -18.43 -21.60
CA GLY A 83 -0.87 -19.70 -21.00
C GLY A 83 -1.96 -20.46 -20.25
N ASN A 84 -3.19 -19.93 -20.15
CA ASN A 84 -4.26 -20.48 -19.32
C ASN A 84 -3.77 -20.85 -17.91
N VAL A 85 -3.02 -19.94 -17.28
CA VAL A 85 -2.30 -20.22 -16.02
C VAL A 85 -3.25 -20.01 -14.84
N LEU A 86 -3.63 -21.10 -14.23
CA LEU A 86 -4.48 -21.13 -13.03
C LEU A 86 -3.83 -21.97 -11.93
N ARG A 87 -3.90 -21.52 -10.69
CA ARG A 87 -3.53 -22.32 -9.53
C ARG A 87 -4.68 -23.25 -9.17
N GLY A 88 -4.43 -24.56 -9.18
CA GLY A 88 -5.45 -25.57 -8.89
C GLY A 88 -6.63 -25.56 -9.88
N ASN A 89 -6.40 -25.15 -11.12
CA ASN A 89 -7.41 -25.03 -12.20
C ASN A 89 -8.56 -24.06 -11.90
N THR A 90 -8.49 -23.23 -10.89
CA THR A 90 -9.57 -22.32 -10.48
C THR A 90 -9.12 -20.91 -10.17
N TYR A 91 -7.95 -20.74 -9.53
CA TYR A 91 -7.52 -19.44 -9.02
C TYR A 91 -6.60 -18.71 -10.00
N PRO A 92 -7.00 -17.55 -10.55
CA PRO A 92 -6.13 -16.74 -11.41
C PRO A 92 -4.98 -16.15 -10.62
N LEU A 93 -3.75 -16.27 -11.14
CA LEU A 93 -2.54 -15.82 -10.45
C LEU A 93 -2.32 -14.31 -10.50
N CYS A 94 -3.18 -13.56 -11.19
CA CYS A 94 -3.06 -12.11 -11.33
C CYS A 94 -3.02 -11.39 -9.98
N VAL A 95 -3.84 -11.80 -9.01
CA VAL A 95 -3.90 -11.19 -7.67
C VAL A 95 -2.55 -11.25 -6.94
N GLY A 96 -1.80 -12.35 -7.11
CA GLY A 96 -0.46 -12.45 -6.54
C GLY A 96 0.59 -11.68 -7.33
N ALA A 97 0.46 -11.64 -8.65
CA ALA A 97 1.43 -11.01 -9.56
C ALA A 97 1.36 -9.48 -9.51
N GLU A 98 0.17 -8.89 -9.31
CA GLU A 98 0.01 -7.44 -9.20
C GLU A 98 0.84 -6.84 -8.06
N ARG A 99 1.08 -7.59 -6.97
CA ARG A 99 1.90 -7.11 -5.83
C ARG A 99 3.35 -6.81 -6.25
N GLY A 100 3.88 -7.55 -7.23
CA GLY A 100 5.20 -7.28 -7.80
C GLY A 100 5.24 -5.92 -8.51
N LEU A 101 4.29 -5.66 -9.38
CA LEU A 101 4.19 -4.38 -10.09
C LEU A 101 3.92 -3.21 -9.12
N GLN A 102 3.02 -3.41 -8.14
CA GLN A 102 2.77 -2.40 -7.11
C GLN A 102 4.04 -2.04 -6.34
N ALA A 103 4.82 -3.04 -5.92
CA ALA A 103 6.09 -2.80 -5.23
C ALA A 103 7.10 -2.07 -6.12
N GLU A 104 7.16 -2.39 -7.41
CA GLU A 104 8.02 -1.70 -8.37
C GLU A 104 7.66 -0.21 -8.48
N LYS A 105 6.38 0.11 -8.66
CA LYS A 105 5.91 1.50 -8.72
C LYS A 105 6.21 2.27 -7.44
N LEU A 106 6.05 1.64 -6.29
CA LEU A 106 6.38 2.25 -5.00
C LEU A 106 7.89 2.48 -4.83
N ALA A 107 8.73 1.54 -5.26
CA ALA A 107 10.18 1.70 -5.23
C ALA A 107 10.67 2.83 -6.14
N LEU A 108 10.07 2.95 -7.34
CA LEU A 108 10.35 4.04 -8.28
C LEU A 108 9.91 5.39 -7.71
N LEU A 109 8.71 5.45 -7.14
CA LEU A 109 8.21 6.65 -6.49
C LEU A 109 9.08 7.07 -5.30
N ALA A 110 9.52 6.12 -4.47
CA ALA A 110 10.42 6.40 -3.37
C ALA A 110 11.73 7.04 -3.86
N LYS A 111 12.31 6.50 -4.93
CA LYS A 111 13.50 7.07 -5.56
C LYS A 111 13.26 8.49 -6.08
N ASP A 112 12.14 8.71 -6.75
CA ASP A 112 11.77 10.01 -7.34
C ASP A 112 11.56 11.09 -6.26
N ARG A 113 10.99 10.70 -5.13
CA ARG A 113 10.71 11.59 -3.99
C ARG A 113 11.88 11.68 -2.98
N GLY A 114 13.00 11.00 -3.25
CA GLY A 114 14.13 10.95 -2.32
C GLY A 114 13.79 10.27 -0.98
N ALA A 115 12.76 9.41 -0.99
CA ALA A 115 12.34 8.67 0.19
C ALA A 115 13.25 7.44 0.41
N THR A 116 13.65 7.23 1.64
CA THR A 116 14.45 6.07 2.05
C THR A 116 13.61 4.93 2.58
N THR A 117 12.30 5.16 2.77
CA THR A 117 11.38 4.25 3.47
C THR A 117 10.10 4.06 2.69
N VAL A 118 9.69 2.81 2.52
CA VAL A 118 8.38 2.41 2.02
C VAL A 118 7.64 1.64 3.11
N ALA A 119 6.37 1.95 3.31
CA ALA A 119 5.52 1.28 4.29
C ALA A 119 4.32 0.60 3.61
N HIS A 120 3.79 -0.44 4.23
CA HIS A 120 2.55 -1.11 3.83
C HIS A 120 1.72 -1.58 5.01
N GLY A 121 0.41 -1.72 4.82
CA GLY A 121 -0.54 -2.14 5.86
C GLY A 121 -0.78 -3.65 5.93
N CYS A 122 0.05 -4.50 5.31
CA CYS A 122 -0.17 -5.93 5.34
C CYS A 122 -0.03 -6.49 6.76
N THR A 123 -0.94 -7.40 7.11
CA THR A 123 -0.89 -8.17 8.37
C THR A 123 0.07 -9.35 8.25
N ALA A 124 0.32 -10.07 9.35
CA ALA A 124 1.09 -11.31 9.35
C ALA A 124 0.37 -12.48 8.61
N ALA A 125 -0.93 -12.35 8.39
CA ALA A 125 -1.71 -13.35 7.67
C ALA A 125 -1.54 -13.22 6.15
N GLY A 126 -1.34 -14.36 5.48
CA GLY A 126 -1.22 -14.40 4.02
C GLY A 126 0.19 -14.11 3.48
N ASN A 127 0.27 -14.06 2.14
CA ASN A 127 1.54 -13.98 1.43
C ASN A 127 1.88 -12.58 0.88
N ASP A 128 0.95 -11.62 0.97
CA ASP A 128 1.15 -10.30 0.37
C ASP A 128 2.29 -9.53 1.01
N GLN A 129 2.43 -9.63 2.33
CA GLN A 129 3.57 -9.07 3.06
C GLN A 129 4.92 -9.57 2.50
N VAL A 130 5.01 -10.89 2.23
CA VAL A 130 6.24 -11.49 1.69
C VAL A 130 6.49 -11.00 0.26
N ARG A 131 5.45 -10.91 -0.56
CA ARG A 131 5.55 -10.42 -1.95
C ARG A 131 6.05 -8.98 -1.99
N PHE A 132 5.46 -8.10 -1.16
CA PHE A 132 5.91 -6.70 -1.05
C PHE A 132 7.35 -6.60 -0.59
N GLU A 133 7.72 -7.27 0.50
CA GLU A 133 9.08 -7.16 1.04
C GLU A 133 10.14 -7.72 0.11
N VAL A 134 9.89 -8.91 -0.47
CA VAL A 134 10.85 -9.52 -1.40
C VAL A 134 11.03 -8.62 -2.63
N ALA A 135 9.94 -8.10 -3.21
CA ALA A 135 10.02 -7.22 -4.37
C ALA A 135 10.73 -5.90 -4.04
N LEU A 136 10.35 -5.20 -2.98
CA LEU A 136 10.96 -3.93 -2.58
C LEU A 136 12.45 -4.09 -2.28
N ARG A 137 12.84 -5.10 -1.50
CA ARG A 137 14.26 -5.35 -1.15
C ARG A 137 15.09 -5.81 -2.34
N THR A 138 14.48 -6.47 -3.32
CA THR A 138 15.16 -6.87 -4.56
C THR A 138 15.38 -5.69 -5.49
N LEU A 139 14.37 -4.83 -5.62
CA LEU A 139 14.41 -3.65 -6.51
C LEU A 139 15.29 -2.54 -5.96
N ASN A 140 15.26 -2.36 -4.65
CA ASN A 140 16.11 -1.37 -3.97
C ASN A 140 16.53 -1.87 -2.59
N PRO A 141 17.68 -2.56 -2.47
CA PRO A 141 18.18 -3.09 -1.20
C PRO A 141 18.44 -2.03 -0.12
N GLY A 142 18.52 -0.76 -0.50
CA GLY A 142 18.73 0.36 0.41
C GLY A 142 17.45 0.93 1.03
N LEU A 143 16.28 0.43 0.63
CA LEU A 143 15.00 0.87 1.21
C LEU A 143 14.74 0.20 2.56
N ASP A 144 14.35 1.00 3.54
CA ASP A 144 13.69 0.51 4.74
C ASP A 144 12.24 0.15 4.41
N VAL A 145 11.83 -1.06 4.76
CA VAL A 145 10.44 -1.52 4.56
C VAL A 145 9.77 -1.68 5.90
N LEU A 146 8.70 -0.93 6.12
CA LEU A 146 7.93 -0.91 7.36
C LEU A 146 6.57 -1.58 7.15
N ALA A 147 6.18 -2.41 8.09
CA ALA A 147 4.85 -3.04 8.15
C ALA A 147 4.20 -2.80 9.52
N PRO A 148 3.73 -1.59 9.85
CA PRO A 148 3.31 -1.20 11.18
C PRO A 148 2.28 -2.14 11.80
N VAL A 149 1.31 -2.59 11.02
CA VAL A 149 0.25 -3.50 11.48
C VAL A 149 0.83 -4.86 11.87
N ARG A 150 1.65 -5.44 11.00
CA ARG A 150 2.29 -6.74 11.24
C ARG A 150 3.29 -6.68 12.39
N ASP A 151 4.21 -5.71 12.32
CA ASP A 151 5.37 -5.66 13.20
C ASP A 151 5.00 -5.37 14.66
N ASN A 152 3.85 -4.74 14.87
CA ASN A 152 3.30 -4.46 16.21
C ASN A 152 2.06 -5.30 16.54
N SER A 153 1.69 -6.25 15.68
CA SER A 153 0.55 -7.15 15.89
C SER A 153 -0.78 -6.42 16.13
N TRP A 154 -1.00 -5.26 15.51
CA TRP A 154 -2.22 -4.49 15.64
C TRP A 154 -3.44 -5.27 15.13
N VAL A 155 -4.46 -5.42 16.00
CA VAL A 155 -5.74 -6.00 15.62
C VAL A 155 -6.76 -4.91 15.26
N ARG A 156 -7.82 -5.31 14.53
CA ARG A 156 -8.83 -4.39 13.99
C ARG A 156 -9.41 -3.42 15.02
N ASP A 157 -9.78 -3.93 16.17
CA ASP A 157 -10.43 -3.10 17.22
C ASP A 157 -9.47 -2.06 17.80
N GLU A 158 -8.21 -2.40 17.94
CA GLU A 158 -7.15 -1.47 18.39
C GLU A 158 -6.88 -0.37 17.37
N GLN A 159 -6.86 -0.71 16.08
CA GLN A 159 -6.70 0.26 15.00
C GLN A 159 -7.88 1.24 14.95
N LEU A 160 -9.12 0.73 15.11
CA LEU A 160 -10.31 1.57 15.18
C LEU A 160 -10.27 2.49 16.41
N ALA A 161 -9.92 1.95 17.58
CA ALA A 161 -9.77 2.74 18.79
C ALA A 161 -8.69 3.82 18.68
N TYR A 162 -7.57 3.50 18.01
CA TYR A 162 -6.50 4.46 17.73
C TYR A 162 -7.01 5.62 16.86
N LEU A 163 -7.65 5.31 15.73
CA LEU A 163 -8.20 6.34 14.83
C LEU A 163 -9.24 7.21 15.54
N GLN A 164 -10.14 6.62 16.35
CA GLN A 164 -11.12 7.37 17.14
C GLN A 164 -10.47 8.31 18.15
N LYS A 165 -9.47 7.81 18.88
CA LYS A 165 -8.72 8.61 19.89
C LYS A 165 -8.07 9.84 19.26
N HIS A 166 -7.61 9.73 18.02
CA HIS A 166 -6.95 10.81 17.28
C HIS A 166 -7.93 11.65 16.43
N ASN A 167 -9.26 11.44 16.57
CA ASN A 167 -10.31 12.10 15.77
C ASN A 167 -10.13 11.93 14.25
N MET A 168 -9.60 10.80 13.81
CA MET A 168 -9.38 10.48 12.41
C MET A 168 -10.62 9.82 11.78
N PRO A 169 -10.85 10.00 10.47
CA PRO A 169 -11.99 9.39 9.79
C PRO A 169 -11.88 7.87 9.78
N LEU A 170 -12.97 7.21 10.18
CA LEU A 170 -13.05 5.75 10.12
C LEU A 170 -13.35 5.28 8.68
N PRO A 171 -12.82 4.13 8.26
CA PRO A 171 -13.19 3.53 6.98
C PRO A 171 -14.68 3.16 6.97
N ALA A 172 -15.33 3.27 5.81
CA ALA A 172 -16.68 2.76 5.62
C ALA A 172 -16.71 1.26 5.95
N GLN A 173 -17.77 0.81 6.66
CA GLN A 173 -17.95 -0.62 6.91
C GLN A 173 -18.09 -1.36 5.58
N GLY A 174 -17.24 -2.38 5.36
CA GLY A 174 -17.34 -3.23 4.17
C GLY A 174 -16.52 -2.77 2.97
N SER A 175 -15.33 -2.19 3.17
CA SER A 175 -14.43 -2.01 2.03
C SER A 175 -14.10 -3.37 1.42
N ALA A 176 -14.26 -3.50 0.09
CA ALA A 176 -14.04 -4.75 -0.65
C ALA A 176 -12.58 -5.27 -0.62
N TYR A 177 -11.69 -4.58 0.05
CA TYR A 177 -10.24 -4.83 0.08
C TYR A 177 -9.69 -5.09 1.50
N SER A 178 -10.55 -5.40 2.47
CA SER A 178 -10.13 -5.78 3.83
C SER A 178 -10.38 -7.24 4.11
#